data_03c38873c9e9aed2b8358e6d979a1664
#
_entry.id   03c38873c9e9aed2b8358e6d979a1664
#
_cell.length_a   1.000
_cell.length_b   1.000
_cell.length_c   1.000
_cell.angle_alpha   90.00
_cell.angle_beta   90.00
_cell.angle_gamma   90.00
#
_symmetry.space_group_name_H-M   'P 1'
#
loop_
_entity.id
_entity.type
_entity.pdbx_description
1 polymer ?
#
loop_
_entity_poly.entity_id
_entity_poly.type
_entity_poly.pdbx_seq_one_letter_code
_entity_poly.pdbx_strand_id
1 'polypeptide(L)'
;MTTESSSGTMSGMGRLVTPRDMLASLRQHASVDRESFDGGDLASVRLRPLWFSRCTFRGADLRHATLDGCHFKLCDFRGANLSGASLRGVRLAGCDLSDADLRAADLTGAQFGRVLTGAPPHGLTNATGVKLDNAVLRDVELDQVIGWPITG
;
A
#
# COMPACT_ATOMS: atom_id res chain seq x y z
N MET A 1 -10.02 18.18 3.36
CA MET A 1 -9.81 17.81 3.92
C MET A 1 -9.14 17.35 4.06
N THR A 2 -8.74 17.23 4.15
CA THR A 2 -8.24 16.70 4.43
C THR A 2 -7.88 16.42 5.19
N THR A 3 -7.60 16.35 5.48
CA THR A 3 -7.28 15.95 6.23
C THR A 3 -7.46 15.91 7.16
N GLU A 4 -7.72 15.77 7.66
CA GLU A 4 -7.90 15.57 8.58
C GLU A 4 -7.68 14.74 8.86
N SER A 5 -7.13 14.45 8.93
CA SER A 5 -6.93 13.70 9.22
C SER A 5 -7.33 12.98 9.68
N SER A 6 -7.19 12.57 9.59
CA SER A 6 -7.61 11.93 10.01
C SER A 6 -7.99 11.76 10.87
N SER A 7 -7.62 11.61 11.01
CA SER A 7 -7.89 11.36 11.94
C SER A 7 -8.88 11.72 12.53
N GLY A 8 -9.21 11.54 12.85
CA GLY A 8 -10.12 11.67 13.64
C GLY A 8 -10.93 12.69 13.63
N THR A 9 -10.95 13.20 12.84
CA THR A 9 -11.61 14.26 12.86
C THR A 9 -13.02 14.15 12.88
N MET A 10 -13.59 13.08 12.82
CA MET A 10 -14.96 12.95 12.89
C MET A 10 -15.50 12.93 14.20
N SER A 11 -14.72 13.20 15.13
CA SER A 11 -15.16 13.18 16.46
C SER A 11 -16.22 14.18 16.63
N GLY A 12 -16.97 14.15 17.58
CA GLY A 12 -18.03 15.05 17.82
C GLY A 12 -19.35 14.61 17.28
N MET A 13 -19.29 13.64 16.45
CA MET A 13 -20.50 13.14 15.91
C MET A 13 -21.04 11.97 16.71
N GLY A 14 -20.50 11.74 17.84
CA GLY A 14 -20.98 10.66 18.68
C GLY A 14 -20.48 9.30 18.30
N ARG A 15 -19.78 9.15 17.23
CA ARG A 15 -19.32 7.88 16.78
C ARG A 15 -18.04 8.07 16.00
N LEU A 16 -17.02 7.34 16.36
CA LEU A 16 -15.74 7.44 15.68
C LEU A 16 -15.78 6.59 14.42
N VAL A 17 -15.25 7.13 13.35
CA VAL A 17 -15.08 6.40 12.10
C VAL A 17 -13.66 5.90 12.09
N THR A 18 -13.49 4.58 11.97
CA THR A 18 -12.15 4.01 11.91
C THR A 18 -11.57 4.25 10.52
N PRO A 19 -10.23 4.19 10.40
CA PRO A 19 -9.62 4.27 9.08
C PRO A 19 -10.16 3.23 8.12
N ARG A 20 -10.43 2.04 8.63
CA ARG A 20 -10.98 0.97 7.84
C ARG A 20 -12.36 1.33 7.29
N ASP A 21 -13.22 1.89 8.12
CA ASP A 21 -14.56 2.32 7.69
C ASP A 21 -14.47 3.45 6.67
N MET A 22 -13.57 4.39 6.92
CA MET A 22 -13.39 5.51 6.02
C MET A 22 -12.96 5.02 4.63
N LEU A 23 -11.96 4.15 4.57
CA LEU A 23 -11.47 3.66 3.30
C LEU A 23 -12.52 2.83 2.57
N ALA A 24 -13.27 2.01 3.31
CA ALA A 24 -14.27 1.15 2.70
C ALA A 24 -15.43 1.94 2.11
N SER A 25 -15.64 3.16 2.57
CA SER A 25 -16.75 3.98 2.10
C SER A 25 -16.40 4.82 0.87
N LEU A 26 -15.14 4.88 0.47
CA LEU A 26 -14.74 5.73 -0.63
C LEU A 26 -15.17 5.17 -1.97
N ARG A 27 -15.46 6.07 -2.88
CA ARG A 27 -15.82 5.68 -4.24
C ARG A 27 -14.59 5.21 -4.99
N GLN A 28 -14.83 4.40 -6.00
CA GLN A 28 -13.76 3.95 -6.88
C GLN A 28 -12.97 5.15 -7.42
N HIS A 29 -11.67 5.04 -7.39
CA HIS A 29 -10.70 6.03 -7.86
C HIS A 29 -10.67 7.30 -7.01
N ALA A 30 -11.25 7.28 -5.82
CA ALA A 30 -11.07 8.39 -4.90
C ALA A 30 -9.59 8.50 -4.50
N SER A 31 -9.15 9.72 -4.23
CA SER A 31 -7.78 10.01 -3.85
C SER A 31 -7.67 10.16 -2.34
N VAL A 32 -6.63 9.55 -1.78
CA VAL A 32 -6.30 9.68 -0.36
C VAL A 32 -4.89 10.26 -0.31
N ASP A 33 -4.72 11.43 0.28
CA ASP A 33 -3.45 12.13 0.25
C ASP A 33 -2.94 12.41 1.66
N ARG A 34 -1.69 12.02 1.91
CA ARG A 34 -0.95 12.32 3.13
C ARG A 34 -1.63 11.87 4.42
N GLU A 35 -2.28 10.72 4.37
CA GLU A 35 -2.89 10.14 5.56
C GLU A 35 -1.97 9.08 6.18
N SER A 36 -2.05 8.94 7.48
CA SER A 36 -1.29 7.92 8.18
C SER A 36 -2.22 6.79 8.62
N PHE A 37 -1.84 5.58 8.21
CA PHE A 37 -2.52 4.36 8.63
C PHE A 37 -1.54 3.47 9.39
N ASP A 38 -0.48 4.07 9.95
CA ASP A 38 0.57 3.33 10.64
C ASP A 38 -0.02 2.50 11.76
N GLY A 39 0.37 1.23 11.81
CA GLY A 39 -0.10 0.31 12.84
C GLY A 39 -1.59 0.01 12.79
N GLY A 40 -2.27 0.47 11.75
CA GLY A 40 -3.73 0.32 11.67
C GLY A 40 -4.18 -1.09 11.41
N ASP A 41 -5.38 -1.40 11.87
CA ASP A 41 -6.00 -2.69 11.63
C ASP A 41 -6.82 -2.61 10.35
N LEU A 42 -6.22 -3.05 9.25
CA LEU A 42 -6.86 -3.08 7.96
C LEU A 42 -6.94 -4.51 7.42
N ALA A 43 -6.87 -5.49 8.33
CA ALA A 43 -6.93 -6.89 7.93
C ALA A 43 -8.25 -7.18 7.24
N SER A 44 -8.19 -7.89 6.14
CA SER A 44 -9.34 -8.31 5.34
C SER A 44 -10.21 -7.18 4.78
N VAL A 45 -9.71 -5.95 4.82
CA VAL A 45 -10.45 -4.83 4.25
C VAL A 45 -10.58 -5.04 2.74
N ARG A 46 -11.69 -4.67 2.18
CA ARG A 46 -11.90 -4.76 0.74
C ARG A 46 -12.09 -3.38 0.19
N LEU A 47 -11.13 -2.92 -0.58
CA LEU A 47 -11.18 -1.58 -1.14
C LEU A 47 -11.51 -1.63 -2.63
N ARG A 48 -12.30 -0.67 -3.07
CA ARG A 48 -12.40 -0.41 -4.49
C ARG A 48 -11.06 0.18 -4.92
N PRO A 49 -10.70 0.14 -6.19
CA PRO A 49 -9.46 0.78 -6.62
C PRO A 49 -9.42 2.23 -6.16
N LEU A 50 -8.43 2.56 -5.34
CA LEU A 50 -8.23 3.90 -4.79
C LEU A 50 -6.84 4.39 -5.18
N TRP A 51 -6.64 5.70 -5.10
CA TRP A 51 -5.37 6.31 -5.42
C TRP A 51 -4.80 6.94 -4.15
N PHE A 52 -3.69 6.39 -3.68
CA PHE A 52 -3.02 6.88 -2.47
C PHE A 52 -1.77 7.65 -2.85
N SER A 53 -1.58 8.82 -2.27
CA SER A 53 -0.40 9.63 -2.51
C SER A 53 0.20 10.03 -1.16
N ARG A 54 1.46 9.70 -0.97
CA ARG A 54 2.23 10.08 0.23
C ARG A 54 1.58 9.64 1.54
N CYS A 55 0.86 8.54 1.50
CA CYS A 55 0.28 7.95 2.70
C CYS A 55 1.26 7.00 3.36
N THR A 56 1.08 6.72 4.63
CA THR A 56 1.94 5.78 5.34
C THR A 56 1.12 4.65 5.92
N PHE A 57 1.69 3.46 5.84
CA PHE A 57 1.11 2.21 6.33
C PHE A 57 2.16 1.43 7.11
N ARG A 58 3.07 2.11 7.81
CA ARG A 58 4.15 1.43 8.49
C ARG A 58 3.61 0.51 9.57
N GLY A 59 4.01 -0.74 9.53
CA GLY A 59 3.57 -1.73 10.51
C GLY A 59 2.07 -2.00 10.48
N ALA A 60 1.36 -1.55 9.44
CA ALA A 60 -0.08 -1.78 9.37
C ALA A 60 -0.39 -3.25 9.13
N ASP A 61 -1.52 -3.69 9.64
CA ASP A 61 -2.00 -5.04 9.40
C ASP A 61 -2.93 -5.03 8.20
N LEU A 62 -2.42 -5.51 7.07
CA LEU A 62 -3.19 -5.60 5.83
C LEU A 62 -3.33 -7.06 5.40
N ARG A 63 -3.26 -7.98 6.36
CA ARG A 63 -3.39 -9.40 6.02
C ARG A 63 -4.73 -9.65 5.34
N HIS A 64 -4.69 -10.39 4.25
CA HIS A 64 -5.87 -10.80 3.50
C HIS A 64 -6.71 -9.62 2.97
N ALA A 65 -6.14 -8.44 2.95
CA ALA A 65 -6.84 -7.28 2.38
C ALA A 65 -6.95 -7.42 0.87
N THR A 66 -7.97 -6.82 0.29
CA THR A 66 -8.14 -6.76 -1.15
C THR A 66 -7.86 -5.34 -1.60
N LEU A 67 -6.76 -5.18 -2.34
CA LEU A 67 -6.31 -3.87 -2.80
C LEU A 67 -6.16 -3.85 -4.31
N ASP A 68 -6.85 -4.75 -5.00
CA ASP A 68 -6.70 -4.90 -6.45
C ASP A 68 -6.91 -3.57 -7.17
N GLY A 69 -6.00 -3.25 -8.07
CA GLY A 69 -6.11 -2.06 -8.90
C GLY A 69 -5.83 -0.75 -8.19
N CYS A 70 -5.47 -0.78 -6.91
CA CYS A 70 -5.13 0.45 -6.20
C CYS A 70 -3.79 0.99 -6.70
N HIS A 71 -3.64 2.32 -6.64
CA HIS A 71 -2.40 2.99 -7.00
C HIS A 71 -1.80 3.62 -5.75
N PHE A 72 -0.53 3.35 -5.51
CA PHE A 72 0.20 3.92 -4.37
C PHE A 72 1.39 4.69 -4.91
N LYS A 73 1.44 5.98 -4.65
CA LYS A 73 2.51 6.84 -5.10
C LYS A 73 3.21 7.44 -3.90
N LEU A 74 4.50 7.19 -3.79
CA LEU A 74 5.34 7.73 -2.70
C LEU A 74 4.78 7.37 -1.32
N CYS A 75 4.27 6.14 -1.19
CA CYS A 75 3.72 5.66 0.08
C CYS A 75 4.75 4.83 0.84
N ASP A 76 4.57 4.73 2.14
CA ASP A 76 5.50 4.05 3.02
C ASP A 76 4.83 2.82 3.63
N PHE A 77 5.30 1.63 3.22
CA PHE A 77 4.78 0.36 3.71
C PHE A 77 5.82 -0.39 4.54
N ARG A 78 6.80 0.31 5.11
CA ARG A 78 7.86 -0.38 5.85
C ARG A 78 7.28 -1.24 6.95
N GLY A 79 7.66 -2.50 6.97
CA GLY A 79 7.21 -3.44 7.98
C GLY A 79 5.74 -3.78 7.96
N ALA A 80 5.00 -3.37 6.93
CA ALA A 80 3.58 -3.70 6.85
C ALA A 80 3.39 -5.18 6.60
N ASN A 81 2.31 -5.72 7.13
CA ASN A 81 1.98 -7.12 6.93
C ASN A 81 0.88 -7.23 5.87
N LEU A 82 1.28 -7.67 4.68
CA LEU A 82 0.39 -7.85 3.54
C LEU A 82 0.24 -9.33 3.19
N SER A 83 0.54 -10.22 4.15
CA SER A 83 0.50 -11.65 3.85
C SER A 83 -0.92 -12.06 3.46
N GLY A 84 -1.01 -12.86 2.42
CA GLY A 84 -2.30 -13.32 1.90
C GLY A 84 -3.16 -12.25 1.24
N ALA A 85 -2.65 -11.03 1.08
CA ALA A 85 -3.43 -9.96 0.48
C ALA A 85 -3.56 -10.14 -1.02
N SER A 86 -4.61 -9.59 -1.59
CA SER A 86 -4.77 -9.54 -3.03
C SER A 86 -4.33 -8.17 -3.52
N LEU A 87 -3.29 -8.18 -4.36
CA LEU A 87 -2.68 -6.96 -4.90
C LEU A 87 -2.63 -7.02 -6.42
N ARG A 88 -3.64 -7.62 -7.02
CA ARG A 88 -3.65 -7.83 -8.46
C ARG A 88 -3.76 -6.50 -9.19
N GLY A 89 -2.87 -6.28 -10.13
CA GLY A 89 -2.88 -5.04 -10.92
C GLY A 89 -2.58 -3.79 -10.12
N VAL A 90 -2.04 -3.93 -8.91
CA VAL A 90 -1.71 -2.77 -8.09
C VAL A 90 -0.51 -2.03 -8.71
N ARG A 91 -0.46 -0.72 -8.51
CA ARG A 91 0.70 0.06 -8.91
C ARG A 91 1.36 0.65 -7.69
N LEU A 92 2.65 0.43 -7.58
CA LEU A 92 3.45 0.94 -6.47
C LEU A 92 4.59 1.74 -7.08
N ALA A 93 4.48 3.05 -7.05
CA ALA A 93 5.46 3.94 -7.65
C ALA A 93 6.16 4.75 -6.57
N GLY A 94 7.47 4.59 -6.45
CA GLY A 94 8.25 5.33 -5.47
C GLY A 94 7.93 4.97 -4.03
N CYS A 95 7.46 3.76 -3.78
CA CYS A 95 7.04 3.34 -2.45
C CYS A 95 8.17 2.63 -1.71
N ASP A 96 8.14 2.68 -0.39
CA ASP A 96 9.10 1.98 0.45
C ASP A 96 8.41 0.76 1.05
N LEU A 97 8.84 -0.42 0.60
CA LEU A 97 8.30 -1.69 1.06
C LEU A 97 9.32 -2.44 1.92
N SER A 98 10.34 -1.75 2.43
CA SER A 98 11.39 -2.41 3.19
C SER A 98 10.78 -3.25 4.30
N ASP A 99 11.21 -4.50 4.37
CA ASP A 99 10.78 -5.46 5.38
C ASP A 99 9.27 -5.75 5.41
N ALA A 100 8.55 -5.38 4.37
CA ALA A 100 7.13 -5.74 4.29
C ALA A 100 6.96 -7.23 4.07
N ASP A 101 5.87 -7.77 4.58
CA ASP A 101 5.56 -9.19 4.47
C ASP A 101 4.51 -9.38 3.37
N LEU A 102 4.93 -9.97 2.24
CA LEU A 102 4.06 -10.25 1.11
C LEU A 102 3.91 -11.76 0.90
N ARG A 103 4.16 -12.54 1.94
CA ARG A 103 4.06 -14.00 1.80
C ARG A 103 2.65 -14.38 1.44
N ALA A 104 2.52 -15.27 0.46
CA ALA A 104 1.23 -15.77 -0.02
C ALA A 104 0.33 -14.68 -0.61
N ALA A 105 0.84 -13.50 -0.88
CA ALA A 105 0.07 -12.44 -1.53
C ALA A 105 -0.05 -12.72 -3.02
N ASP A 106 -1.12 -12.25 -3.63
CA ASP A 106 -1.31 -12.38 -5.08
C ASP A 106 -0.96 -11.05 -5.73
N LEU A 107 0.19 -11.04 -6.41
CA LEU A 107 0.72 -9.84 -7.08
C LEU A 107 0.55 -9.92 -8.59
N THR A 108 -0.38 -10.74 -9.07
CA THR A 108 -0.58 -10.89 -10.50
C THR A 108 -0.77 -9.54 -11.17
N GLY A 109 0.08 -9.23 -12.14
CA GLY A 109 -0.02 -7.98 -12.89
C GLY A 109 0.38 -6.74 -12.13
N ALA A 110 0.96 -6.88 -10.93
CA ALA A 110 1.40 -5.72 -10.17
C ALA A 110 2.56 -5.02 -10.87
N GLN A 111 2.59 -3.70 -10.76
CA GLN A 111 3.64 -2.89 -11.34
C GLN A 111 4.37 -2.13 -10.24
N PHE A 112 5.68 -2.32 -10.18
CA PHE A 112 6.53 -1.62 -9.22
C PHE A 112 7.39 -0.67 -10.02
N GLY A 113 7.24 0.60 -9.79
CA GLY A 113 7.91 1.59 -10.60
C GLY A 113 8.50 2.74 -9.81
N ARG A 114 8.76 3.80 -10.50
CA ARG A 114 9.40 4.98 -9.91
C ARG A 114 8.60 6.21 -10.23
N VAL A 115 8.84 7.22 -9.43
CA VAL A 115 8.32 8.56 -9.68
C VAL A 115 9.54 9.44 -9.94
N LEU A 116 9.47 10.26 -10.92
CA LEU A 116 10.61 11.13 -11.25
C LEU A 116 10.59 12.33 -10.30
N THR A 117 11.37 12.21 -9.23
CA THR A 117 11.46 13.26 -8.24
C THR A 117 12.93 13.51 -7.90
N GLY A 118 13.56 14.42 -8.53
CA GLY A 118 14.96 14.72 -8.24
C GLY A 118 15.88 13.55 -8.55
N ALA A 119 17.00 13.48 -7.86
CA ALA A 119 18.03 12.49 -8.13
C ALA A 119 17.78 11.20 -7.37
N PRO A 120 18.15 10.04 -7.96
CA PRO A 120 18.04 8.78 -7.25
C PRO A 120 18.85 8.82 -5.95
N PRO A 121 18.43 8.06 -4.92
CA PRO A 121 17.37 7.04 -4.98
C PRO A 121 15.96 7.58 -4.73
N HIS A 122 15.80 8.89 -4.72
CA HIS A 122 14.46 9.44 -4.51
C HIS A 122 13.51 8.98 -5.62
N GLY A 123 12.32 8.62 -5.24
CA GLY A 123 11.31 8.20 -6.18
C GLY A 123 11.40 6.76 -6.66
N LEU A 124 12.43 6.03 -6.25
CA LEU A 124 12.52 4.61 -6.58
C LEU A 124 11.77 3.78 -5.54
N THR A 125 11.14 2.72 -5.99
CA THR A 125 10.51 1.78 -5.06
C THR A 125 11.61 0.94 -4.40
N ASN A 126 11.53 0.79 -3.10
CA ASN A 126 12.51 0.04 -2.31
C ASN A 126 11.84 -1.22 -1.74
N ALA A 127 12.32 -2.38 -2.16
CA ALA A 127 11.79 -3.67 -1.71
C ALA A 127 12.81 -4.45 -0.88
N THR A 128 13.77 -3.76 -0.27
CA THR A 128 14.80 -4.42 0.53
C THR A 128 14.14 -5.17 1.68
N GLY A 129 14.48 -6.45 1.84
CA GLY A 129 13.96 -7.26 2.95
C GLY A 129 12.52 -7.70 2.81
N VAL A 130 11.90 -7.47 1.65
CA VAL A 130 10.52 -7.91 1.45
C VAL A 130 10.47 -9.44 1.43
N LYS A 131 9.43 -10.02 2.02
CA LYS A 131 9.25 -11.47 2.05
C LYS A 131 8.23 -11.87 1.01
N LEU A 132 8.61 -12.79 0.15
CA LEU A 132 7.75 -13.20 -0.98
C LEU A 132 7.42 -14.68 -1.02
N ASP A 133 7.67 -15.42 0.07
CA ASP A 133 7.43 -16.87 0.08
C ASP A 133 5.99 -17.15 -0.33
N ASN A 134 5.81 -18.01 -1.31
CA ASN A 134 4.51 -18.40 -1.82
C ASN A 134 3.68 -17.28 -2.43
N ALA A 135 4.28 -16.13 -2.69
CA ALA A 135 3.57 -15.07 -3.39
C ALA A 135 3.39 -15.45 -4.86
N VAL A 136 2.28 -15.02 -5.44
CA VAL A 136 2.05 -15.19 -6.86
C VAL A 136 2.61 -13.98 -7.59
N LEU A 137 3.60 -14.21 -8.45
CA LEU A 137 4.33 -13.13 -9.12
C LEU A 137 4.10 -13.13 -10.63
N ARG A 138 2.95 -13.59 -11.07
CA ARG A 138 2.66 -13.67 -12.49
C ARG A 138 2.53 -12.29 -13.09
N ASP A 139 3.23 -12.04 -14.18
CA ASP A 139 3.15 -10.77 -14.92
C ASP A 139 3.50 -9.54 -14.08
N VAL A 140 4.34 -9.70 -13.07
CA VAL A 140 4.83 -8.57 -12.28
C VAL A 140 5.83 -7.79 -13.12
N GLU A 141 5.72 -6.46 -13.11
CA GLU A 141 6.63 -5.58 -13.81
C GLU A 141 7.45 -4.77 -12.83
N LEU A 142 8.76 -4.70 -13.06
CA LEU A 142 9.68 -3.98 -12.18
C LEU A 142 10.41 -2.92 -13.00
N ASP A 143 10.38 -1.66 -12.54
CA ASP A 143 11.11 -0.57 -13.17
C ASP A 143 12.03 0.05 -12.12
N GLN A 144 13.29 -0.37 -12.12
CA GLN A 144 14.32 0.16 -11.23
C GLN A 144 13.95 0.04 -9.75
N VAL A 145 13.55 -1.16 -9.35
CA VAL A 145 13.20 -1.43 -7.95
C VAL A 145 14.45 -1.81 -7.18
N ILE A 146 14.68 -1.15 -6.03
CA ILE A 146 15.81 -1.43 -5.18
C ILE A 146 15.53 -2.66 -4.34
N GLY A 147 16.49 -3.58 -4.28
CA GLY A 147 16.42 -4.68 -3.32
C GLY A 147 15.38 -5.75 -3.61
N TRP A 148 14.86 -5.81 -4.82
CA TRP A 148 13.89 -6.85 -5.15
C TRP A 148 14.57 -8.22 -5.00
N PRO A 149 13.98 -9.14 -4.24
CA PRO A 149 14.61 -10.45 -4.07
C PRO A 149 14.67 -11.20 -5.39
N ILE A 150 15.83 -11.76 -5.66
CA ILE A 150 16.00 -12.59 -6.83
C ILE A 150 15.67 -14.01 -6.44
N THR A 151 14.62 -14.54 -7.04
CA THR A 151 14.27 -15.90 -6.73
C THR A 151 14.75 -16.75 -7.87
N GLY A 152 15.48 -17.65 -7.55
CA GLY A 152 16.19 -18.48 -8.46
C GLY A 152 15.41 -19.14 -9.54
#